data_5867b3b3e4880ceebae3e17059afbeab
#
_entry.id   5867b3b3e4880ceebae3e17059afbeab
#
_cell.length_a   1.000
_cell.length_b   1.000
_cell.length_c   1.000
_cell.angle_alpha   90.00
_cell.angle_beta   90.00
_cell.angle_gamma   90.00
#
_symmetry.space_group_name_H-M   'P 1'
#
loop_
_entity.id
_entity.type
_entity.pdbx_description
1 polymer ?
#
loop_
_entity_poly.entity_id
_entity_poly.type
_entity_poly.pdbx_seq_one_letter_code
_entity_poly.pdbx_strand_id
1 'polypeptide(L)' 'MLNEETVIIHKVQKHLKESYQDIADAMIGGAIDNMEKYKYMMGQAHAYYKISQDISNLLNNKEQYDEKGTVIKFGEPKD' A
#
# COMPACT_ATOMS: atom_id res chain seq x y z
N MET A 1 1.47 -22.21 6.95
CA MET A 1 1.53 -22.16 5.50
C MET A 1 0.54 -21.17 4.94
N LEU A 2 0.98 -20.40 3.98
CA LEU A 2 0.14 -19.38 3.39
C LEU A 2 -0.81 -20.02 2.38
N ASN A 3 -2.04 -19.58 2.38
CA ASN A 3 -2.93 -20.02 1.33
C ASN A 3 -2.71 -19.19 0.08
N GLU A 4 -3.38 -19.58 -0.97
CA GLU A 4 -3.15 -18.97 -2.27
C GLU A 4 -3.51 -17.49 -2.28
N GLU A 5 -4.58 -17.15 -1.60
CA GLU A 5 -5.01 -15.75 -1.54
C GLU A 5 -3.97 -14.90 -0.84
N THR A 6 -3.43 -15.40 0.26
CA THR A 6 -2.42 -14.64 0.99
C THR A 6 -1.17 -14.46 0.16
N VAL A 7 -0.79 -15.48 -0.59
CA VAL A 7 0.37 -15.36 -1.45
C VAL A 7 0.16 -14.29 -2.51
N ILE A 8 -1.03 -14.26 -3.11
CA ILE A 8 -1.32 -13.26 -4.13
C ILE A 8 -1.29 -11.87 -3.53
N ILE A 9 -1.86 -11.70 -2.34
CA ILE A 9 -1.87 -10.39 -1.70
C ILE A 9 -0.45 -9.92 -1.44
N HIS A 10 0.41 -10.83 -0.99
CA HIS A 10 1.79 -10.44 -0.74
C HIS A 10 2.52 -10.07 -2.02
N LYS A 11 2.20 -10.75 -3.11
CA LYS A 11 2.79 -10.38 -4.39
C LYS A 11 2.33 -9.02 -4.85
N VAL A 12 1.06 -8.71 -4.63
CA VAL A 12 0.55 -7.38 -4.97
C VAL A 12 1.26 -6.32 -4.14
N GLN A 13 1.43 -6.58 -2.85
CA GLN A 13 2.12 -5.62 -1.99
C GLN A 13 3.55 -5.39 -2.46
N LYS A 14 4.21 -6.47 -2.83
CA LYS A 14 5.58 -6.35 -3.32
C LYS A 14 5.62 -5.51 -4.59
N HIS A 15 4.69 -5.76 -5.49
CA HIS A 15 4.62 -5.01 -6.73
C HIS A 15 4.37 -3.52 -6.47
N LEU A 16 3.49 -3.22 -5.52
CA LEU A 16 3.22 -1.83 -5.18
C LEU A 16 4.44 -1.15 -4.61
N LYS A 17 5.18 -1.85 -3.77
CA LYS A 17 6.39 -1.29 -3.20
C LYS A 17 7.44 -1.03 -4.28
N GLU A 18 7.57 -1.97 -5.20
CA GLU A 18 8.53 -1.80 -6.28
C GLU A 18 8.14 -0.64 -7.18
N SER A 19 6.84 -0.51 -7.45
CA SER A 19 6.37 0.61 -8.26
C SER A 19 6.63 1.93 -7.57
N TYR A 20 6.38 1.98 -6.27
CA TYR A 20 6.66 3.18 -5.49
C TYR A 20 8.14 3.51 -5.54
N GLN A 21 8.98 2.49 -5.36
CA GLN A 21 10.42 2.70 -5.36
C GLN A 21 10.93 3.16 -6.72
N ASP A 22 10.36 2.62 -7.79
CA ASP A 22 10.75 3.04 -9.12
C ASP A 22 10.49 4.51 -9.33
N ILE A 23 9.34 4.98 -8.85
CA ILE A 23 9.00 6.39 -8.98
C ILE A 23 9.95 7.24 -8.16
N ALA A 24 10.21 6.80 -6.93
CA ALA A 24 11.12 7.55 -6.06
C ALA A 24 12.51 7.61 -6.68
N ASP A 25 12.98 6.49 -7.25
CA ASP A 25 14.27 6.45 -7.87
C ASP A 25 14.35 7.39 -9.06
N ALA A 26 13.28 7.42 -9.85
CA ALA A 26 13.24 8.32 -11.01
C ALA A 26 13.28 9.77 -10.56
N MET A 27 12.57 10.09 -9.49
CA MET A 27 12.56 11.45 -8.98
C MET A 27 13.95 11.86 -8.49
N ILE A 28 14.58 10.97 -7.73
CA ILE A 28 15.91 11.25 -7.21
C ILE A 28 16.93 11.33 -8.34
N GLY A 29 16.74 10.51 -9.36
CA GLY A 29 17.67 10.44 -10.47
C GLY A 29 17.59 11.58 -11.46
N GLY A 30 16.70 12.54 -11.24
CA GLY A 30 16.64 13.70 -12.11
C GLY A 30 15.65 13.62 -13.24
N ALA A 31 14.70 12.69 -13.16
CA ALA A 31 13.67 12.59 -14.19
C ALA A 31 12.71 13.75 -14.15
N ILE A 32 12.74 14.53 -13.07
CA ILE A 32 11.82 15.63 -12.90
C ILE A 32 12.45 16.90 -13.44
N ASP A 33 11.78 17.50 -14.40
CA ASP A 33 12.32 18.74 -14.97
C ASP A 33 11.27 19.84 -14.97
N ASN A 34 10.10 19.62 -14.42
CA ASN A 34 9.12 20.68 -14.28
C ASN A 34 8.13 20.31 -13.21
N MET A 35 7.33 21.32 -12.81
CA MET A 35 6.43 21.15 -11.68
C MET A 35 5.28 20.20 -12.00
N GLU A 36 4.81 20.19 -13.22
CA GLU A 36 3.72 19.30 -13.57
C GLU A 36 4.14 17.86 -13.45
N LYS A 37 5.32 17.54 -13.95
CA LYS A 37 5.84 16.20 -13.86
C LYS A 37 6.06 15.82 -12.39
N TYR A 38 6.55 16.75 -11.60
CA TYR A 38 6.74 16.52 -10.18
C TYR A 38 5.42 16.15 -9.51
N LYS A 39 4.39 16.94 -9.75
CA LYS A 39 3.11 16.69 -9.13
C LYS A 39 2.52 15.36 -9.57
N TYR A 40 2.67 15.05 -10.84
CA TYR A 40 2.17 13.79 -11.36
C TYR A 40 2.85 12.61 -10.69
N MET A 41 4.16 12.66 -10.61
CA MET A 41 4.92 11.56 -10.01
C MET A 41 4.66 11.45 -8.52
N MET A 42 4.53 12.58 -7.83
CA MET A 42 4.19 12.55 -6.41
C MET A 42 2.82 11.93 -6.20
N GLY A 43 1.87 12.25 -7.08
CA GLY A 43 0.55 11.67 -6.99
C GLY A 43 0.58 10.17 -7.15
N GLN A 44 1.37 9.69 -8.11
CA GLN A 44 1.51 8.26 -8.29
C GLN A 44 2.15 7.60 -7.08
N ALA A 45 3.21 8.21 -6.56
CA ALA A 45 3.88 7.65 -5.39
C ALA A 45 2.94 7.59 -4.20
N HIS A 46 2.18 8.66 -3.98
CA HIS A 46 1.20 8.68 -2.91
C HIS A 46 0.16 7.58 -3.06
N ALA A 47 -0.32 7.39 -4.29
CA ALA A 47 -1.33 6.37 -4.52
C ALA A 47 -0.81 4.98 -4.22
N TYR A 48 0.39 4.68 -4.69
CA TYR A 48 0.97 3.37 -4.42
C TYR A 48 1.20 3.16 -2.94
N TYR A 49 1.69 4.18 -2.27
CA TYR A 49 1.95 4.09 -0.84
C TYR A 49 0.65 3.88 -0.07
N LYS A 50 -0.37 4.64 -0.41
CA LYS A 50 -1.65 4.54 0.28
C LYS A 50 -2.28 3.17 0.10
N ILE A 51 -2.25 2.67 -1.12
CA ILE A 51 -2.82 1.35 -1.38
C ILE A 51 -2.05 0.28 -0.61
N SER A 52 -0.74 0.40 -0.57
CA SER A 52 0.09 -0.54 0.17
C SER A 52 -0.27 -0.52 1.65
N GLN A 53 -0.48 0.67 2.21
CA GLN A 53 -0.89 0.80 3.60
C GLN A 53 -2.26 0.21 3.83
N ASP A 54 -3.18 0.46 2.90
CA ASP A 54 -4.53 -0.05 3.04
C ASP A 54 -4.53 -1.58 3.06
N ILE A 55 -3.72 -2.18 2.20
CA ILE A 55 -3.64 -3.63 2.18
C ILE A 55 -3.09 -4.17 3.49
N SER A 56 -2.05 -3.53 4.02
CA SER A 56 -1.49 -3.94 5.30
C SER A 56 -2.53 -3.84 6.41
N ASN A 57 -3.30 -2.76 6.41
CA ASN A 57 -4.33 -2.58 7.42
C ASN A 57 -5.42 -3.64 7.29
N LEU A 58 -5.80 -3.95 6.07
CA LEU A 58 -6.82 -4.96 5.85
C LEU A 58 -6.35 -6.33 6.32
N LEU A 59 -5.10 -6.64 6.08
CA LEU A 59 -4.56 -7.91 6.54
C LEU A 59 -4.55 -7.99 8.06
N ASN A 60 -4.15 -6.91 8.72
CA ASN A 60 -4.17 -6.88 10.17
C ASN A 60 -5.58 -6.99 10.70
N ASN A 61 -6.52 -6.30 10.08
CA ASN A 61 -7.90 -6.36 10.51
C ASN A 61 -8.45 -7.77 10.37
N LYS A 62 -8.13 -8.41 9.26
CA LYS A 62 -8.61 -9.75 9.04
C LYS A 62 -8.07 -10.70 10.09
N GLU A 63 -6.81 -10.56 10.44
CA GLU A 63 -6.21 -11.42 11.44
C GLU A 63 -6.89 -11.25 12.79
N GLN A 64 -7.14 -10.02 13.19
CA GLN A 64 -7.79 -9.78 14.46
C GLN A 64 -9.22 -10.27 14.43
N TYR A 65 -9.90 -10.04 13.33
CA TYR A 65 -11.26 -10.47 13.19
C TYR A 65 -11.36 -11.98 13.31
N ASP A 66 -10.50 -12.70 12.61
CA ASP A 66 -10.50 -14.15 12.64
C ASP A 66 -10.21 -14.67 14.03
N GLU A 67 -9.28 -14.03 14.70
CA GLU A 67 -8.88 -14.47 16.01
C GLU A 67 -10.01 -14.34 17.01
N LYS A 68 -10.72 -13.24 16.95
CA LYS A 68 -11.76 -12.97 17.92
C LYS A 68 -13.10 -13.53 17.52
N GLY A 69 -13.29 -13.76 16.24
CA GLY A 69 -14.58 -14.24 15.77
C GLY A 69 -15.63 -13.16 15.78
N THR A 70 -15.27 -11.94 16.00
CA THR A 70 -16.22 -10.84 16.00
C THR A 70 -15.59 -9.65 15.32
N VAL A 71 -16.45 -8.71 14.97
CA VAL A 71 -15.97 -7.48 14.37
C VAL A 71 -15.34 -6.63 15.44
N ILE A 72 -14.16 -6.19 15.16
CA ILE A 72 -13.43 -5.36 16.09
C ILE A 72 -13.47 -3.94 15.60
N LYS A 73 -13.66 -3.05 16.51
CA LYS A 73 -13.80 -1.64 16.14
C LYS A 73 -12.51 -0.93 15.94
N PHE A 74 -11.43 -1.62 16.11
CA PHE A 74 -10.17 -0.95 15.97
C PHE A 74 -10.04 -0.39 14.58
N GLY A 75 -9.41 0.66 14.46
CA GLY A 75 -9.24 1.31 13.20
C GLY A 75 -10.43 2.07 12.75
N GLU A 76 -11.54 1.92 13.42
CA GLU A 76 -12.65 2.74 13.10
C GLU A 76 -12.56 3.99 13.83
N PRO A 77 -12.93 4.95 13.24
CA PRO A 77 -12.98 6.19 13.97
C PRO A 77 -14.03 6.13 14.98
N LYS A 78 -14.16 6.11 15.33
CA LYS A 78 -14.97 5.92 15.91
C LYS A 78 -15.84 6.66 15.62
N ASP A 79 -16.02 6.65 15.13
CA ASP A 79 -16.60 7.04 14.66
C ASP A 79 -16.98 7.21 14.46
#